data_bf8363dd6bbe3044f7f3d4f925aab9ad
#
_entry.id   bf8363dd6bbe3044f7f3d4f925aab9ad
#
_cell.length_a   1.000
_cell.length_b   1.000
_cell.length_c   1.000
_cell.angle_alpha   90.00
_cell.angle_beta   90.00
_cell.angle_gamma   90.00
#
_symmetry.space_group_name_H-M   'P 1'
#
loop_
_entity.id
_entity.type
_entity.pdbx_description
1 polymer ?
#
loop_
_entity_poly.entity_id
_entity_poly.type
_entity_poly.pdbx_seq_one_letter_code
_entity_poly.pdbx_strand_id
1 'polypeptide(L)'
;GLVFLETETQFYILTYEEELENLQELQVTFADGSTVQGEICRGDADSGFAVATVRKNLLNDSTREGIVVSDLTDTKKLGQSDIVIAIGSPAGDSNAVVYGMITSVSEKLSVADTEYNVLATDVQGNEDGSGVLLDSDGNVAGMILKKNENDGDNIHAVSISQILPLVEHLANKETIRYTGIYGTEITQAQCRKLGIDQGLYVERTQEESPAMKAGIQCGDIISKIDGTPTESMQSYYTYLQTKKQGENLTITVLRKNSD
;
A
#
# COMPACT_ATOMS: atom_id res chain seq x y z
N GLY A 1 10.03 9.20 6.26
CA GLY A 1 9.42 9.24 4.93
C GLY A 1 10.43 9.15 3.80
N LEU A 2 9.96 8.84 2.61
CA LEU A 2 10.75 8.66 1.39
C LEU A 2 10.41 9.76 0.37
N VAL A 3 11.39 10.53 -0.07
CA VAL A 3 11.20 11.50 -1.17
C VAL A 3 11.19 10.76 -2.50
N PHE A 4 10.07 10.81 -3.22
CA PHE A 4 9.88 10.01 -4.44
C PHE A 4 9.58 10.82 -5.71
N LEU A 5 9.22 12.09 -5.55
CA LEU A 5 8.90 12.96 -6.70
C LEU A 5 9.36 14.39 -6.40
N GLU A 6 9.92 15.00 -7.42
CA GLU A 6 10.35 16.39 -7.43
C GLU A 6 9.62 17.12 -8.56
N THR A 7 9.02 18.27 -8.24
CA THR A 7 8.47 19.21 -9.21
C THR A 7 9.30 20.51 -9.20
N GLU A 8 8.92 21.48 -10.00
CA GLU A 8 9.58 22.80 -9.98
C GLU A 8 9.51 23.47 -8.60
N THR A 9 8.44 23.24 -7.83
CA THR A 9 8.16 23.97 -6.59
C THR A 9 8.17 23.13 -5.31
N GLN A 10 8.04 21.81 -5.40
CA GLN A 10 7.81 20.93 -4.25
C GLN A 10 8.55 19.58 -4.38
N PHE A 11 8.87 19.00 -3.22
CA PHE A 11 9.17 17.59 -3.05
C PHE A 11 7.96 16.86 -2.50
N TYR A 12 7.73 15.64 -2.97
CA TYR A 12 6.66 14.73 -2.49
C TYR A 12 7.29 13.60 -1.68
N ILE A 13 6.69 13.31 -0.54
CA ILE A 13 7.20 12.39 0.46
C ILE A 13 6.15 11.32 0.73
N LEU A 14 6.47 10.07 0.47
CA LEU A 14 5.68 8.91 0.89
C LEU A 14 5.98 8.60 2.36
N THR A 15 4.95 8.48 3.17
CA THR A 15 5.05 8.22 4.61
C THR A 15 3.86 7.39 5.09
N TYR A 16 3.72 7.22 6.40
CA TYR A 16 2.61 6.50 7.02
C TYR A 16 1.48 7.46 7.39
N GLU A 17 0.24 7.00 7.23
CA GLU A 17 -0.95 7.80 7.52
C GLU A 17 -1.05 8.13 9.01
N GLU A 18 -0.76 7.16 9.87
CA GLU A 18 -0.76 7.33 11.34
C GLU A 18 0.17 8.47 11.81
N GLU A 19 1.30 8.69 11.12
CA GLU A 19 2.22 9.78 11.43
C GLU A 19 1.60 11.17 11.16
N LEU A 20 0.55 11.22 10.35
CA LEU A 20 -0.13 12.45 9.92
C LEU A 20 -1.49 12.65 10.59
N GLU A 21 -2.00 11.62 11.26
CA GLU A 21 -3.31 11.66 11.89
C GLU A 21 -3.33 12.69 13.04
N ASN A 22 -4.38 13.52 13.07
CA ASN A 22 -4.60 14.54 14.10
C ASN A 22 -3.51 15.64 14.23
N LEU A 23 -2.60 15.76 13.26
CA LEU A 23 -1.62 16.84 13.25
C LEU A 23 -2.30 18.19 12.96
N GLN A 24 -2.03 19.19 13.78
CA GLN A 24 -2.39 20.58 13.48
C GLN A 24 -1.43 21.21 12.46
N GLU A 25 -0.15 20.84 12.55
CA GLU A 25 0.91 21.30 11.66
C GLU A 25 1.87 20.12 11.39
N LEU A 26 2.21 19.91 10.13
CA LEU A 26 3.22 18.94 9.73
C LEU A 26 4.59 19.61 9.70
N GLN A 27 5.54 19.05 10.45
CA GLN A 27 6.96 19.41 10.35
C GLN A 27 7.75 18.26 9.73
N VAL A 28 8.59 18.59 8.77
CA VAL A 28 9.48 17.64 8.09
C VAL A 28 10.91 17.97 8.45
N THR A 29 11.59 17.01 9.08
CA THR A 29 13.03 17.11 9.42
C THR A 29 13.85 16.29 8.42
N PHE A 30 14.81 16.92 7.78
CA PHE A 30 15.73 16.29 6.83
C PHE A 30 16.96 15.71 7.51
N ALA A 31 17.76 14.94 6.77
CA ALA A 31 18.92 14.23 7.29
C ALA A 31 20.02 15.18 7.84
N ASP A 32 20.09 16.42 7.37
CA ASP A 32 20.98 17.47 7.86
C ASP A 32 20.49 18.15 9.15
N GLY A 33 19.33 17.75 9.68
CA GLY A 33 18.67 18.32 10.84
C GLY A 33 17.80 19.55 10.55
N SER A 34 17.75 20.01 9.30
CA SER A 34 16.83 21.10 8.90
C SER A 34 15.38 20.70 9.06
N THR A 35 14.58 21.55 9.66
CA THR A 35 13.13 21.32 9.85
C THR A 35 12.35 22.41 9.14
N VAL A 36 11.37 22.02 8.35
CA VAL A 36 10.48 22.95 7.64
C VAL A 36 9.03 22.48 7.72
N GLN A 37 8.10 23.41 7.46
CA GLN A 37 6.68 23.10 7.40
C GLN A 37 6.37 22.31 6.13
N GLY A 38 5.66 21.18 6.29
CA GLY A 38 5.09 20.38 5.21
C GLY A 38 3.60 20.58 5.06
N GLU A 39 3.04 20.06 3.98
CA GLU A 39 1.60 20.01 3.71
C GLU A 39 1.19 18.56 3.45
N ILE A 40 0.09 18.11 4.05
CA ILE A 40 -0.47 16.79 3.79
C ILE A 40 -1.23 16.84 2.46
N CYS A 41 -0.87 15.96 1.53
CA CYS A 41 -1.66 15.74 0.32
C CYS A 41 -2.90 14.92 0.65
N ARG A 42 -2.69 13.68 1.04
CA ARG A 42 -3.74 12.74 1.42
C ARG A 42 -3.14 11.54 2.13
N GLY A 43 -3.90 10.96 3.06
CA GLY A 43 -3.68 9.66 3.66
C GLY A 43 -4.77 8.67 3.28
N ASP A 44 -4.48 7.40 3.46
CA ASP A 44 -5.40 6.28 3.30
C ASP A 44 -5.26 5.33 4.49
N ALA A 45 -6.24 5.36 5.38
CA ALA A 45 -6.22 4.61 6.63
C ALA A 45 -6.29 3.08 6.40
N ASP A 46 -6.88 2.62 5.29
CA ASP A 46 -6.99 1.19 5.00
C ASP A 46 -5.62 0.58 4.63
N SER A 47 -4.79 1.32 3.89
CA SER A 47 -3.43 0.87 3.54
C SER A 47 -2.37 1.33 4.54
N GLY A 48 -2.67 2.34 5.35
CA GLY A 48 -1.74 2.96 6.30
C GLY A 48 -0.71 3.89 5.66
N PHE A 49 -0.84 4.26 4.36
CA PHE A 49 0.10 5.15 3.68
C PHE A 49 -0.47 6.54 3.45
N ALA A 50 0.44 7.51 3.37
CA ALA A 50 0.12 8.90 3.08
C ALA A 50 1.18 9.58 2.23
N VAL A 51 0.79 10.66 1.57
CA VAL A 51 1.71 11.54 0.84
C VAL A 51 1.65 12.94 1.44
N ALA A 52 2.82 13.48 1.68
CA ALA A 52 3.03 14.87 2.10
C ALA A 52 3.92 15.60 1.09
N THR A 53 3.93 16.94 1.15
CA THR A 53 4.82 17.77 0.34
C THR A 53 5.56 18.78 1.18
N VAL A 54 6.72 19.18 0.66
CA VAL A 54 7.50 20.30 1.18
C VAL A 54 7.81 21.25 0.03
N ARG A 55 7.59 22.56 0.25
CA ARG A 55 7.93 23.58 -0.74
C ARG A 55 9.43 23.82 -0.78
N LYS A 56 10.01 23.82 -1.97
CA LYS A 56 11.45 24.03 -2.17
C LYS A 56 11.98 25.37 -1.65
N ASN A 57 11.15 26.42 -1.71
CA ASN A 57 11.51 27.75 -1.24
C ASN A 57 11.64 27.88 0.28
N LEU A 58 11.20 26.87 1.05
CA LEU A 58 11.38 26.79 2.49
C LEU A 58 12.70 26.13 2.87
N LEU A 59 13.37 25.47 1.92
CA LEU A 59 14.63 24.77 2.12
C LEU A 59 15.81 25.69 1.79
N ASN A 60 16.87 25.59 2.59
CA ASN A 60 18.16 26.18 2.23
C ASN A 60 18.80 25.38 1.08
N ASP A 61 19.80 25.97 0.41
CA ASP A 61 20.43 25.34 -0.76
C ASP A 61 21.12 24.02 -0.42
N SER A 62 21.80 23.93 0.73
CA SER A 62 22.48 22.71 1.18
C SER A 62 21.52 21.55 1.41
N THR A 63 20.39 21.80 2.09
CA THR A 63 19.35 20.77 2.32
C THR A 63 18.77 20.31 0.99
N ARG A 64 18.44 21.29 0.10
CA ARG A 64 17.84 20.98 -1.19
C ARG A 64 18.74 20.14 -2.09
N GLU A 65 20.05 20.45 -2.13
CA GLU A 65 21.05 19.70 -2.90
C GLU A 65 21.34 18.31 -2.30
N GLY A 66 21.13 18.15 -1.00
CA GLY A 66 21.32 16.88 -0.29
C GLY A 66 20.14 15.90 -0.43
N ILE A 67 18.97 16.35 -0.95
CA ILE A 67 17.80 15.47 -1.11
C ILE A 67 18.01 14.55 -2.31
N VAL A 68 17.92 13.25 -2.06
CA VAL A 68 17.89 12.22 -3.10
C VAL A 68 16.43 11.87 -3.36
N VAL A 69 16.00 11.98 -4.62
CA VAL A 69 14.67 11.57 -5.07
C VAL A 69 14.76 10.14 -5.56
N SER A 70 13.98 9.25 -4.93
CA SER A 70 13.95 7.82 -5.28
C SER A 70 12.95 7.57 -6.40
N ASP A 71 13.39 6.90 -7.47
CA ASP A 71 12.49 6.43 -8.51
C ASP A 71 11.72 5.18 -8.01
N LEU A 72 10.40 5.29 -7.94
CA LEU A 72 9.54 4.17 -7.53
C LEU A 72 9.13 3.27 -8.71
N THR A 73 9.48 3.63 -9.94
CA THR A 73 9.12 2.87 -11.15
C THR A 73 10.18 1.86 -11.54
N ASP A 74 11.43 2.08 -11.17
CA ASP A 74 12.55 1.14 -11.41
C ASP A 74 12.56 0.05 -10.34
N THR A 75 11.58 -0.86 -10.43
CA THR A 75 11.40 -1.95 -9.47
C THR A 75 11.78 -3.28 -10.08
N LYS A 76 12.74 -3.94 -9.47
CA LYS A 76 13.10 -5.32 -9.78
C LYS A 76 12.10 -6.26 -9.11
N LYS A 77 11.66 -7.29 -9.82
CA LYS A 77 10.88 -8.36 -9.19
C LYS A 77 11.79 -9.18 -8.27
N LEU A 78 11.66 -8.94 -6.99
CA LEU A 78 12.41 -9.67 -5.97
C LEU A 78 11.79 -11.04 -5.68
N GLY A 79 12.65 -11.99 -5.34
CA GLY A 79 12.29 -13.34 -4.97
C GLY A 79 12.94 -13.77 -3.65
N GLN A 80 12.62 -14.99 -3.22
CA GLN A 80 13.25 -15.60 -2.05
C GLN A 80 14.77 -15.67 -2.21
N SER A 81 15.52 -15.35 -1.16
CA SER A 81 16.98 -15.25 -1.08
C SER A 81 17.61 -14.01 -1.72
N ASP A 82 16.83 -13.09 -2.30
CA ASP A 82 17.38 -11.81 -2.72
C ASP A 82 17.78 -10.96 -1.50
N ILE A 83 18.91 -10.29 -1.62
CA ILE A 83 19.45 -9.42 -0.57
C ILE A 83 18.66 -8.10 -0.57
N VAL A 84 18.34 -7.64 0.63
CA VAL A 84 17.67 -6.36 0.87
C VAL A 84 18.37 -5.56 1.96
N ILE A 85 18.20 -4.24 1.88
CA ILE A 85 18.73 -3.28 2.84
C ILE A 85 17.55 -2.52 3.43
N ALA A 86 17.32 -2.66 4.73
CA ALA A 86 16.33 -1.87 5.45
C ALA A 86 16.94 -0.54 5.91
N ILE A 87 16.31 0.56 5.57
CA ILE A 87 16.76 1.92 5.92
C ILE A 87 15.61 2.68 6.59
N GLY A 88 15.93 3.39 7.64
CA GLY A 88 14.97 4.21 8.40
C GLY A 88 15.04 3.92 9.87
N SER A 89 13.98 3.35 10.42
CA SER A 89 13.87 2.95 11.82
C SER A 89 13.31 1.52 11.92
N PRO A 90 13.92 0.52 11.27
CA PRO A 90 13.35 -0.82 11.16
C PRO A 90 13.14 -1.51 12.52
N ALA A 91 13.98 -1.19 13.51
CA ALA A 91 13.89 -1.70 14.87
C ALA A 91 13.60 -0.60 15.92
N GLY A 92 13.06 0.55 15.49
CA GLY A 92 12.78 1.69 16.35
C GLY A 92 13.94 2.70 16.48
N ASP A 93 15.17 2.31 16.18
CA ASP A 93 16.34 3.20 16.18
C ASP A 93 16.39 4.04 14.91
N SER A 94 16.38 5.37 15.04
CA SER A 94 16.42 6.29 13.91
C SER A 94 17.72 6.17 13.09
N ASN A 95 17.60 6.32 11.77
CA ASN A 95 18.73 6.28 10.84
C ASN A 95 19.51 4.95 10.83
N ALA A 96 18.85 3.86 11.13
CA ALA A 96 19.44 2.53 11.07
C ALA A 96 19.52 2.04 9.61
N VAL A 97 20.58 1.25 9.34
CA VAL A 97 20.77 0.51 8.09
C VAL A 97 21.04 -0.94 8.45
N VAL A 98 20.14 -1.82 8.03
CA VAL A 98 20.24 -3.25 8.36
C VAL A 98 20.16 -4.09 7.09
N TYR A 99 21.05 -5.08 6.95
CA TYR A 99 21.06 -6.02 5.84
C TYR A 99 20.31 -7.28 6.18
N GLY A 100 19.62 -7.83 5.20
CA GLY A 100 18.98 -9.12 5.29
C GLY A 100 18.64 -9.68 3.93
N MET A 101 17.78 -10.69 3.91
CA MET A 101 17.28 -11.31 2.69
C MET A 101 15.79 -11.56 2.76
N ILE A 102 15.17 -11.68 1.58
CA ILE A 102 13.78 -12.07 1.45
C ILE A 102 13.63 -13.54 1.77
N THR A 103 12.79 -13.85 2.74
CA THR A 103 12.46 -15.23 3.16
C THR A 103 11.21 -15.76 2.47
N SER A 104 10.25 -14.87 2.15
CA SER A 104 9.00 -15.22 1.46
C SER A 104 8.46 -14.03 0.66
N VAL A 105 7.79 -14.35 -0.46
CA VAL A 105 7.03 -13.39 -1.29
C VAL A 105 5.58 -13.86 -1.49
N SER A 106 5.16 -14.86 -0.73
CA SER A 106 3.84 -15.50 -0.87
C SER A 106 2.77 -14.89 0.04
N GLU A 107 3.18 -14.06 0.97
CA GLU A 107 2.28 -13.37 1.89
C GLU A 107 1.58 -12.21 1.22
N LYS A 108 0.38 -11.89 1.70
CA LYS A 108 -0.42 -10.79 1.19
C LYS A 108 -0.98 -9.94 2.32
N LEU A 109 -0.96 -8.64 2.14
CA LEU A 109 -1.68 -7.68 2.95
C LEU A 109 -3.05 -7.43 2.30
N SER A 110 -4.11 -7.89 2.96
CA SER A 110 -5.48 -7.63 2.52
C SER A 110 -5.95 -6.29 3.07
N VAL A 111 -6.32 -5.37 2.19
CA VAL A 111 -6.96 -4.10 2.51
C VAL A 111 -8.31 -4.01 1.80
N ALA A 112 -9.12 -3.00 2.10
CA ALA A 112 -10.40 -2.85 1.42
C ALA A 112 -10.21 -2.73 -0.10
N ASP A 113 -10.92 -3.59 -0.83
CA ASP A 113 -10.98 -3.66 -2.30
C ASP A 113 -9.69 -4.06 -3.03
N THR A 114 -8.59 -4.37 -2.31
CA THR A 114 -7.35 -4.84 -2.94
C THR A 114 -6.51 -5.72 -2.00
N GLU A 115 -5.46 -6.29 -2.53
CA GLU A 115 -4.43 -7.00 -1.77
C GLU A 115 -3.05 -6.65 -2.33
N TYR A 116 -2.07 -6.54 -1.45
CA TYR A 116 -0.69 -6.25 -1.82
C TYR A 116 0.22 -7.42 -1.46
N ASN A 117 1.20 -7.73 -2.32
CA ASN A 117 2.22 -8.71 -1.97
C ASN A 117 3.15 -8.16 -0.90
N VAL A 118 3.45 -9.00 0.07
CA VAL A 118 4.35 -8.71 1.17
C VAL A 118 5.68 -9.41 0.94
N LEU A 119 6.75 -8.66 1.15
CA LEU A 119 8.12 -9.15 1.19
C LEU A 119 8.45 -9.46 2.65
N ALA A 120 8.43 -10.73 3.03
CA ALA A 120 8.89 -11.16 4.34
C ALA A 120 10.42 -11.27 4.34
N THR A 121 11.08 -10.81 5.41
CA THR A 121 12.54 -10.80 5.51
C THR A 121 13.03 -11.53 6.76
N ASP A 122 14.34 -11.73 6.87
CA ASP A 122 15.00 -12.18 8.10
C ASP A 122 15.55 -11.01 8.94
N VAL A 123 15.28 -9.78 8.54
CA VAL A 123 15.67 -8.59 9.30
C VAL A 123 14.79 -8.46 10.53
N GLN A 124 15.41 -8.39 11.70
CA GLN A 124 14.68 -8.15 12.95
C GLN A 124 14.17 -6.70 13.03
N GLY A 125 12.95 -6.54 13.49
CA GLY A 125 12.30 -5.25 13.70
C GLY A 125 11.44 -5.26 14.96
N ASN A 126 10.72 -4.18 15.21
CA ASN A 126 9.78 -4.07 16.32
C ASN A 126 8.45 -3.43 15.86
N GLU A 127 7.52 -3.23 16.79
CA GLU A 127 6.18 -2.65 16.52
C GLU A 127 6.26 -1.23 15.94
N ASP A 128 7.26 -0.44 16.35
CA ASP A 128 7.49 0.92 15.87
C ASP A 128 8.31 0.96 14.57
N GLY A 129 8.63 -0.21 14.00
CA GLY A 129 9.46 -0.34 12.81
C GLY A 129 8.88 0.43 11.63
N SER A 130 9.72 1.27 11.02
CA SER A 130 9.34 2.08 9.86
C SER A 130 10.52 2.29 8.91
N GLY A 131 10.21 2.59 7.65
CA GLY A 131 11.25 2.85 6.66
C GLY A 131 11.01 2.15 5.34
N VAL A 132 12.08 1.91 4.60
CA VAL A 132 12.04 1.32 3.27
C VAL A 132 12.97 0.12 3.18
N LEU A 133 12.61 -0.83 2.32
CA LEU A 133 13.54 -1.85 1.81
C LEU A 133 14.09 -1.39 0.48
N LEU A 134 15.41 -1.45 0.34
CA LEU A 134 16.10 -1.31 -0.94
C LEU A 134 16.56 -2.69 -1.42
N ASP A 135 16.68 -2.85 -2.72
CA ASP A 135 17.35 -3.99 -3.34
C ASP A 135 18.89 -3.81 -3.31
N SER A 136 19.62 -4.78 -3.84
CA SER A 136 21.09 -4.75 -3.90
C SER A 136 21.65 -3.63 -4.80
N ASP A 137 20.84 -3.08 -5.69
CA ASP A 137 21.22 -2.01 -6.61
C ASP A 137 20.87 -0.62 -6.03
N GLY A 138 20.21 -0.57 -4.87
CA GLY A 138 19.81 0.64 -4.17
C GLY A 138 18.44 1.18 -4.58
N ASN A 139 17.66 0.43 -5.36
CA ASN A 139 16.32 0.82 -5.75
C ASN A 139 15.31 0.48 -4.64
N VAL A 140 14.23 1.25 -4.53
CA VAL A 140 13.19 1.02 -3.54
C VAL A 140 12.40 -0.24 -3.89
N ALA A 141 12.50 -1.26 -3.05
CA ALA A 141 11.79 -2.53 -3.19
C ALA A 141 10.42 -2.50 -2.51
N GLY A 142 10.32 -1.84 -1.37
CA GLY A 142 9.07 -1.79 -0.61
C GLY A 142 9.10 -0.82 0.55
N MET A 143 7.89 -0.57 1.11
CA MET A 143 7.70 0.15 2.36
C MET A 143 7.55 -0.85 3.51
N ILE A 144 8.29 -0.66 4.59
CA ILE A 144 8.20 -1.50 5.79
C ILE A 144 6.80 -1.34 6.38
N LEU A 145 6.14 -2.45 6.67
CA LEU A 145 4.83 -2.46 7.33
C LEU A 145 5.02 -2.32 8.84
N LYS A 146 4.20 -1.49 9.47
CA LYS A 146 4.09 -1.49 10.92
C LYS A 146 3.54 -2.84 11.38
N LYS A 147 4.10 -3.38 12.45
CA LYS A 147 3.73 -4.70 12.97
C LYS A 147 2.45 -4.64 13.79
N ASN A 148 1.70 -5.75 13.74
CA ASN A 148 0.68 -6.06 14.72
C ASN A 148 1.29 -6.97 15.82
N GLU A 149 0.68 -7.00 16.99
CA GLU A 149 1.12 -7.79 18.15
C GLU A 149 1.34 -9.31 17.85
N ASN A 150 0.74 -9.81 16.77
CA ASN A 150 0.83 -11.22 16.36
C ASN A 150 1.88 -11.49 15.27
N ASP A 151 2.51 -10.45 14.73
CA ASP A 151 3.56 -10.60 13.73
C ASP A 151 4.86 -10.98 14.45
N GLY A 152 5.60 -11.94 13.90
CA GLY A 152 6.90 -12.37 14.45
C GLY A 152 7.91 -11.20 14.51
N ASP A 153 9.12 -11.45 14.99
CA ASP A 153 10.14 -10.41 15.21
C ASP A 153 10.75 -9.84 13.92
N ASN A 154 10.46 -10.42 12.76
CA ASN A 154 11.02 -9.98 11.48
C ASN A 154 10.20 -8.88 10.82
N ILE A 155 10.86 -7.99 10.07
CA ILE A 155 10.17 -6.97 9.29
C ILE A 155 9.54 -7.56 8.03
N HIS A 156 8.37 -7.05 7.72
CA HIS A 156 7.66 -7.26 6.48
C HIS A 156 7.55 -5.92 5.73
N ALA A 157 7.54 -5.95 4.41
CA ALA A 157 7.35 -4.74 3.61
C ALA A 157 6.35 -5.01 2.49
N VAL A 158 5.52 -4.03 2.19
CA VAL A 158 4.69 -4.08 0.99
C VAL A 158 5.51 -3.72 -0.23
N SER A 159 5.37 -4.49 -1.31
CA SER A 159 6.09 -4.21 -2.56
C SER A 159 5.70 -2.84 -3.13
N ILE A 160 6.70 -2.00 -3.40
CA ILE A 160 6.47 -0.63 -3.88
C ILE A 160 5.71 -0.59 -5.22
N SER A 161 6.00 -1.52 -6.13
CA SER A 161 5.35 -1.59 -7.43
C SER A 161 3.83 -1.80 -7.35
N GLN A 162 3.35 -2.37 -6.27
CA GLN A 162 1.92 -2.64 -6.09
C GLN A 162 1.16 -1.47 -5.47
N ILE A 163 1.82 -0.67 -4.64
CA ILE A 163 1.20 0.53 -4.06
C ILE A 163 1.38 1.78 -4.93
N LEU A 164 2.12 1.69 -6.03
CA LEU A 164 2.36 2.84 -6.91
C LEU A 164 1.08 3.54 -7.38
N PRO A 165 0.02 2.83 -7.84
CA PRO A 165 -1.24 3.48 -8.19
C PRO A 165 -1.90 4.21 -7.02
N LEU A 166 -1.81 3.66 -5.81
CA LEU A 166 -2.27 4.33 -4.59
C LEU A 166 -1.48 5.62 -4.34
N VAL A 167 -0.13 5.54 -4.41
CA VAL A 167 0.75 6.71 -4.21
C VAL A 167 0.43 7.83 -5.20
N GLU A 168 0.15 7.51 -6.46
CA GLU A 168 -0.28 8.46 -7.48
C GLU A 168 -1.60 9.15 -7.10
N HIS A 169 -2.62 8.40 -6.67
CA HIS A 169 -3.88 8.96 -6.19
C HIS A 169 -3.70 9.88 -4.98
N LEU A 170 -2.87 9.47 -4.01
CA LEU A 170 -2.58 10.27 -2.83
C LEU A 170 -1.84 11.56 -3.18
N ALA A 171 -0.85 11.50 -4.06
CA ALA A 171 -0.08 12.66 -4.52
C ALA A 171 -0.95 13.67 -5.27
N ASN A 172 -1.86 13.19 -6.10
CA ASN A 172 -2.80 14.01 -6.86
C ASN A 172 -4.00 14.50 -6.03
N LYS A 173 -4.09 14.15 -4.74
CA LYS A 173 -5.21 14.46 -3.84
C LYS A 173 -6.54 13.90 -4.36
N GLU A 174 -6.49 12.83 -5.14
CA GLU A 174 -7.67 12.21 -5.72
C GLU A 174 -8.45 11.41 -4.68
N THR A 175 -9.76 11.36 -4.82
CA THR A 175 -10.60 10.52 -3.96
C THR A 175 -10.46 9.07 -4.38
N ILE A 176 -10.00 8.22 -3.47
CA ILE A 176 -9.97 6.78 -3.66
C ILE A 176 -11.43 6.27 -3.60
N ARG A 177 -11.84 5.53 -4.64
CA ARG A 177 -13.16 4.90 -4.67
C ARG A 177 -13.04 3.57 -3.96
N TYR A 178 -13.99 3.29 -3.11
CA TYR A 178 -14.00 2.06 -2.36
C TYR A 178 -15.41 1.47 -2.24
N THR A 179 -15.49 0.16 -2.12
CA THR A 179 -16.71 -0.58 -1.83
C THR A 179 -16.66 -1.25 -0.46
N GLY A 180 -15.49 -1.48 0.07
CA GLY A 180 -15.25 -2.07 1.38
C GLY A 180 -15.29 -3.59 1.38
N ILE A 181 -14.85 -4.23 0.31
CA ILE A 181 -14.76 -5.67 0.17
C ILE A 181 -13.35 -6.15 0.51
N TYR A 182 -13.25 -7.10 1.44
CA TYR A 182 -12.04 -7.86 1.68
C TYR A 182 -12.23 -9.24 1.07
N GLY A 183 -11.34 -9.65 0.21
CA GLY A 183 -11.49 -10.90 -0.49
C GLY A 183 -10.18 -11.41 -1.07
N THR A 184 -10.25 -12.61 -1.62
CA THR A 184 -9.11 -13.27 -2.24
C THR A 184 -9.53 -14.00 -3.52
N GLU A 185 -8.57 -14.26 -4.39
CA GLU A 185 -8.82 -15.01 -5.62
C GLU A 185 -9.17 -16.46 -5.31
N ILE A 186 -10.19 -16.99 -5.97
CA ILE A 186 -10.50 -18.41 -5.87
C ILE A 186 -9.59 -19.25 -6.79
N THR A 187 -9.25 -20.44 -6.33
CA THR A 187 -8.41 -21.36 -7.09
C THR A 187 -9.11 -21.87 -8.35
N GLN A 188 -8.34 -22.26 -9.36
CA GLN A 188 -8.89 -22.90 -10.56
C GLN A 188 -9.73 -24.14 -10.28
N ALA A 189 -9.40 -24.89 -9.21
CA ALA A 189 -10.18 -26.04 -8.79
C ALA A 189 -11.58 -25.65 -8.28
N GLN A 190 -11.68 -24.52 -7.57
CA GLN A 190 -12.95 -23.94 -7.12
C GLN A 190 -13.73 -23.38 -8.30
N CYS A 191 -13.08 -22.67 -9.22
CA CYS A 191 -13.69 -22.17 -10.45
C CYS A 191 -14.39 -23.27 -11.23
N ARG A 192 -13.69 -24.40 -11.47
CA ARG A 192 -14.26 -25.56 -12.18
C ARG A 192 -15.49 -26.15 -11.49
N LYS A 193 -15.51 -26.21 -10.16
CA LYS A 193 -16.67 -26.70 -9.39
C LYS A 193 -17.87 -25.78 -9.50
N LEU A 194 -17.64 -24.48 -9.67
CA LEU A 194 -18.67 -23.45 -9.75
C LEU A 194 -19.12 -23.17 -11.17
N GLY A 195 -18.41 -23.70 -12.18
CA GLY A 195 -18.71 -23.46 -13.60
C GLY A 195 -18.41 -22.02 -14.05
N ILE A 196 -17.41 -21.39 -13.44
CA ILE A 196 -16.95 -20.05 -13.79
C ILE A 196 -15.45 -20.09 -14.12
N ASP A 197 -14.98 -19.12 -14.90
CA ASP A 197 -13.58 -19.07 -15.30
C ASP A 197 -12.69 -18.49 -14.17
N GLN A 198 -13.23 -17.53 -13.40
CA GLN A 198 -12.54 -16.79 -12.34
C GLN A 198 -13.53 -16.13 -11.40
N GLY A 199 -13.04 -15.68 -10.23
CA GLY A 199 -13.87 -14.97 -9.25
C GLY A 199 -13.11 -14.63 -7.98
N LEU A 200 -13.70 -13.75 -7.18
CA LEU A 200 -13.18 -13.33 -5.89
C LEU A 200 -14.08 -13.84 -4.77
N TYR A 201 -13.51 -14.55 -3.83
CA TYR A 201 -14.21 -14.96 -2.60
C TYR A 201 -14.24 -13.78 -1.62
N VAL A 202 -15.43 -13.40 -1.16
CA VAL A 202 -15.61 -12.36 -0.15
C VAL A 202 -15.36 -12.96 1.23
N GLU A 203 -14.29 -12.52 1.88
CA GLU A 203 -13.96 -12.93 3.25
C GLU A 203 -14.77 -12.14 4.27
N ARG A 204 -14.87 -10.82 4.05
CA ARG A 204 -15.68 -9.92 4.86
C ARG A 204 -15.97 -8.63 4.10
N THR A 205 -16.93 -7.87 4.58
CA THR A 205 -17.18 -6.48 4.17
C THR A 205 -16.91 -5.55 5.35
N GLN A 206 -16.40 -4.36 5.06
CA GLN A 206 -16.22 -3.31 6.06
C GLN A 206 -17.58 -2.84 6.57
N GLU A 207 -17.65 -2.53 7.86
CA GLU A 207 -18.88 -2.01 8.46
C GLU A 207 -19.29 -0.69 7.79
N GLU A 208 -20.61 -0.51 7.62
CA GLU A 208 -21.20 0.66 6.95
C GLU A 208 -20.75 0.93 5.51
N SER A 209 -19.97 0.02 4.91
CA SER A 209 -19.48 0.15 3.55
C SER A 209 -20.60 0.09 2.49
N PRO A 210 -20.33 0.58 1.26
CA PRO A 210 -21.25 0.41 0.13
C PRO A 210 -21.57 -1.06 -0.15
N ALA A 211 -20.58 -1.96 -0.08
CA ALA A 211 -20.78 -3.39 -0.31
C ALA A 211 -21.72 -4.03 0.74
N MET A 212 -21.50 -3.72 2.02
CA MET A 212 -22.37 -4.18 3.09
C MET A 212 -23.83 -3.69 2.90
N LYS A 213 -24.00 -2.40 2.56
CA LYS A 213 -25.31 -1.80 2.28
C LYS A 213 -25.99 -2.40 1.06
N ALA A 214 -25.23 -2.86 0.08
CA ALA A 214 -25.72 -3.57 -1.10
C ALA A 214 -26.06 -5.05 -0.81
N GLY A 215 -25.77 -5.56 0.39
CA GLY A 215 -26.06 -6.93 0.81
C GLY A 215 -25.03 -7.95 0.39
N ILE A 216 -23.81 -7.53 0.04
CA ILE A 216 -22.65 -8.41 -0.15
C ILE A 216 -22.19 -8.88 1.23
N GLN A 217 -21.86 -10.16 1.35
CA GLN A 217 -21.52 -10.78 2.63
C GLN A 217 -20.43 -11.84 2.49
N CYS A 218 -19.84 -12.20 3.62
CA CYS A 218 -18.88 -13.31 3.68
C CYS A 218 -19.45 -14.58 3.02
N GLY A 219 -18.63 -15.24 2.20
CA GLY A 219 -19.00 -16.44 1.46
C GLY A 219 -19.57 -16.20 0.06
N ASP A 220 -19.84 -14.97 -0.32
CA ASP A 220 -20.16 -14.63 -1.70
C ASP A 220 -18.92 -14.79 -2.60
N ILE A 221 -19.18 -15.12 -3.87
CA ILE A 221 -18.12 -15.11 -4.91
C ILE A 221 -18.50 -14.09 -5.96
N ILE A 222 -17.69 -13.03 -6.04
CA ILE A 222 -17.84 -12.01 -7.08
C ILE A 222 -17.32 -12.59 -8.38
N SER A 223 -18.20 -12.75 -9.37
CA SER A 223 -17.84 -13.27 -10.68
C SER A 223 -17.68 -12.19 -11.74
N LYS A 224 -18.41 -11.08 -11.60
CA LYS A 224 -18.35 -9.97 -12.56
C LYS A 224 -18.57 -8.62 -11.87
N ILE A 225 -17.96 -7.60 -12.45
CA ILE A 225 -18.18 -6.18 -12.14
C ILE A 225 -18.62 -5.48 -13.44
N ASP A 226 -19.81 -4.84 -13.45
CA ASP A 226 -20.45 -4.24 -14.64
C ASP A 226 -20.44 -5.15 -15.86
N GLY A 227 -20.68 -6.46 -15.63
CA GLY A 227 -20.70 -7.48 -16.68
C GLY A 227 -19.32 -8.02 -17.12
N THR A 228 -18.21 -7.41 -16.68
CA THR A 228 -16.85 -7.86 -16.96
C THR A 228 -16.42 -8.90 -15.90
N PRO A 229 -15.87 -10.06 -16.29
CA PRO A 229 -15.33 -11.03 -15.33
C PRO A 229 -14.23 -10.43 -14.46
N THR A 230 -14.21 -10.80 -13.18
CA THR A 230 -13.25 -10.27 -12.19
C THR A 230 -12.14 -11.28 -11.96
N GLU A 231 -10.91 -10.94 -12.35
CA GLU A 231 -9.77 -11.85 -12.37
C GLU A 231 -9.01 -11.89 -11.04
N SER A 232 -8.81 -10.71 -10.43
CA SER A 232 -8.03 -10.54 -9.21
C SER A 232 -8.53 -9.35 -8.40
N MET A 233 -8.16 -9.28 -7.13
CA MET A 233 -8.43 -8.09 -6.30
C MET A 233 -7.76 -6.84 -6.88
N GLN A 234 -6.59 -6.98 -7.49
CA GLN A 234 -5.91 -5.85 -8.15
C GLN A 234 -6.69 -5.36 -9.39
N SER A 235 -7.21 -6.25 -10.23
CA SER A 235 -8.04 -5.86 -11.39
C SER A 235 -9.37 -5.25 -10.94
N TYR A 236 -9.95 -5.76 -9.86
CA TYR A 236 -11.14 -5.20 -9.22
C TYR A 236 -10.87 -3.75 -8.76
N TYR A 237 -9.80 -3.52 -8.02
CA TYR A 237 -9.40 -2.19 -7.55
C TYR A 237 -9.16 -1.22 -8.71
N THR A 238 -8.38 -1.65 -9.71
CA THR A 238 -8.08 -0.82 -10.88
C THR A 238 -9.36 -0.41 -11.61
N TYR A 239 -10.30 -1.35 -11.79
CA TYR A 239 -11.59 -1.05 -12.40
C TYR A 239 -12.41 -0.06 -11.55
N LEU A 240 -12.46 -0.27 -10.24
CA LEU A 240 -13.16 0.61 -9.30
C LEU A 240 -12.65 2.06 -9.39
N GLN A 241 -11.33 2.27 -9.51
CA GLN A 241 -10.75 3.62 -9.64
C GLN A 241 -11.13 4.33 -10.94
N THR A 242 -11.58 3.61 -11.98
CA THR A 242 -12.09 4.25 -13.23
C THR A 242 -13.46 4.91 -13.05
N LYS A 243 -14.18 4.60 -11.98
CA LYS A 243 -15.53 5.11 -11.72
C LYS A 243 -15.51 6.54 -11.19
N LYS A 244 -16.61 7.26 -11.46
CA LYS A 244 -16.83 8.56 -10.82
C LYS A 244 -17.39 8.38 -9.41
N GLN A 245 -17.11 9.32 -8.54
CA GLN A 245 -17.71 9.33 -7.21
C GLN A 245 -19.25 9.32 -7.29
N GLY A 246 -19.89 8.38 -6.58
CA GLY A 246 -21.34 8.21 -6.59
C GLY A 246 -21.91 7.49 -7.81
N GLU A 247 -21.06 7.01 -8.73
CA GLU A 247 -21.49 6.16 -9.84
C GLU A 247 -21.91 4.77 -9.31
N ASN A 248 -23.03 4.26 -9.85
CA ASN A 248 -23.49 2.93 -9.50
C ASN A 248 -22.59 1.86 -10.10
N LEU A 249 -22.31 0.83 -9.32
CA LEU A 249 -21.55 -0.34 -9.70
C LEU A 249 -22.44 -1.58 -9.63
N THR A 250 -22.44 -2.39 -10.66
CA THR A 250 -23.19 -3.66 -10.67
C THR A 250 -22.23 -4.80 -10.39
N ILE A 251 -22.36 -5.44 -9.24
CA ILE A 251 -21.55 -6.61 -8.86
C ILE A 251 -22.41 -7.87 -8.98
N THR A 252 -21.96 -8.85 -9.77
CA THR A 252 -22.60 -10.16 -9.89
C THR A 252 -21.94 -11.13 -8.93
N VAL A 253 -22.72 -11.65 -7.99
CA VAL A 253 -22.25 -12.61 -6.99
C VAL A 253 -22.89 -13.97 -7.17
N LEU A 254 -22.13 -15.00 -6.87
CA LEU A 254 -22.62 -16.37 -6.67
C LEU A 254 -22.71 -16.61 -5.16
N ARG A 255 -23.87 -16.97 -4.67
CA ARG A 255 -24.13 -17.26 -3.26
C ARG A 255 -24.65 -18.67 -3.10
N LYS A 256 -24.04 -19.42 -2.20
CA LYS A 256 -24.54 -20.75 -1.85
C LYS A 256 -25.87 -20.60 -1.09
N ASN A 257 -26.95 -21.14 -1.64
CA ASN A 257 -28.21 -21.22 -0.90
C ASN A 257 -28.04 -22.13 0.31
N SER A 258 -28.53 -21.68 1.46
CA SER A 258 -28.69 -22.53 2.65
C SER A 258 -29.93 -23.38 2.46
N ASP A 259 -29.79 -24.54 1.83
CA ASP A 259 -30.80 -25.59 1.88
C ASP A 259 -30.40 -26.61 2.96
#